data_d32b57540473cdf1bdd684968f480692
#
_entry.id   d32b57540473cdf1bdd684968f480692
#
_cell.length_a   1.000
_cell.length_b   1.000
_cell.length_c   1.000
_cell.angle_alpha   90.00
_cell.angle_beta   90.00
_cell.angle_gamma   90.00
#
_symmetry.space_group_name_H-M   'P 1'
#
loop_
_entity.id
_entity.type
_entity.pdbx_description
1 polymer ?
#
loop_
_entity_poly.entity_id
_entity_poly.type
_entity_poly.pdbx_seq_one_letter_code
_entity_poly.pdbx_strand_id
1 'polypeptide(L)'
;VSRIAVKPTPSISKCQNSIDMEKMEVSFEVTCSKGTYIRTICSDLGEALGCGAAMSALTRVASGIFRIEDGVDPEALKTMEEDEIEKFMIDTDKPLVHFGKVEMSEDRAKYFKMGNAIRWKQIRVLEEPKIADESLVNKRGRSYSTLYCVYNYETGEFLGTGYYSAKTRELKADKILVDR
;
A
#
# COMPACT_ATOMS: atom_id res chain seq x y z
N VAL A 1 10.66 -32.45 -12.13
CA VAL A 1 10.06 -31.26 -11.54
C VAL A 1 8.70 -31.05 -12.17
N SER A 2 7.69 -31.04 -11.39
CA SER A 2 6.32 -31.12 -11.84
C SER A 2 5.65 -29.75 -11.75
N ARG A 3 4.70 -29.51 -12.65
CA ARG A 3 3.82 -28.34 -12.62
C ARG A 3 2.92 -28.42 -11.39
N ILE A 4 2.76 -27.31 -10.69
CA ILE A 4 1.82 -27.25 -9.60
C ILE A 4 0.70 -26.29 -9.96
N ALA A 5 -0.51 -26.81 -9.91
CA ALA A 5 -1.70 -25.99 -9.74
C ALA A 5 -1.88 -25.78 -8.23
N VAL A 6 -1.42 -24.68 -7.71
CA VAL A 6 -1.84 -24.22 -6.38
C VAL A 6 -3.34 -23.95 -6.50
N LYS A 7 -4.16 -24.61 -5.68
CA LYS A 7 -5.56 -24.19 -5.54
C LYS A 7 -5.54 -22.73 -5.14
N PRO A 8 -6.19 -21.83 -5.88
CA PRO A 8 -6.16 -20.42 -5.55
C PRO A 8 -6.82 -20.25 -4.18
N THR A 9 -6.02 -19.90 -3.19
CA THR A 9 -6.56 -19.14 -2.08
C THR A 9 -7.01 -17.79 -2.65
N PRO A 10 -8.05 -17.13 -2.11
CA PRO A 10 -8.63 -15.91 -2.69
C PRO A 10 -7.62 -14.75 -2.89
N SER A 11 -6.39 -14.93 -2.51
CA SER A 11 -5.31 -13.94 -2.56
C SER A 11 -4.25 -14.17 -3.67
N ILE A 12 -4.39 -15.19 -4.54
CA ILE A 12 -3.41 -15.46 -5.61
C ILE A 12 -4.13 -15.30 -6.96
N SER A 13 -3.83 -14.27 -7.73
CA SER A 13 -4.60 -13.89 -8.92
C SER A 13 -3.92 -14.15 -10.28
N LYS A 14 -2.59 -14.35 -10.33
CA LYS A 14 -1.86 -14.65 -11.58
C LYS A 14 -0.59 -15.44 -11.29
N CYS A 15 -0.29 -16.45 -12.11
CA CYS A 15 1.00 -17.14 -12.14
C CYS A 15 1.49 -17.18 -13.59
N GLN A 16 2.67 -16.63 -13.86
CA GLN A 16 3.44 -16.91 -15.06
C GLN A 16 4.53 -17.90 -14.68
N ASN A 17 4.63 -19.00 -15.44
CA ASN A 17 5.50 -20.13 -15.08
C ASN A 17 6.51 -20.41 -16.19
N SER A 18 7.76 -20.64 -15.82
CA SER A 18 8.74 -21.27 -16.68
C SER A 18 9.36 -22.47 -15.95
N ILE A 19 9.72 -23.52 -16.69
CA ILE A 19 10.31 -24.77 -16.18
C ILE A 19 11.64 -24.95 -16.86
N ASP A 20 12.70 -25.02 -16.06
CA ASP A 20 14.04 -25.41 -16.49
C ASP A 20 14.27 -26.87 -16.06
N MET A 21 14.20 -27.77 -17.01
CA MET A 21 14.34 -29.22 -16.76
C MET A 21 15.78 -29.63 -16.48
N GLU A 22 16.77 -28.87 -16.97
CA GLU A 22 18.19 -29.16 -16.73
C GLU A 22 18.59 -28.83 -15.29
N LYS A 23 18.10 -27.70 -14.78
CA LYS A 23 18.34 -27.25 -13.40
C LYS A 23 17.35 -27.81 -12.39
N MET A 24 16.30 -28.49 -12.84
CA MET A 24 15.20 -28.95 -12.00
C MET A 24 14.53 -27.78 -11.23
N GLU A 25 14.41 -26.64 -11.88
CA GLU A 25 13.85 -25.40 -11.31
C GLU A 25 12.54 -25.00 -11.98
N VAL A 26 11.63 -24.44 -11.17
CA VAL A 26 10.38 -23.84 -11.62
C VAL A 26 10.36 -22.39 -11.17
N SER A 27 10.23 -21.48 -12.11
CA SER A 27 10.00 -20.06 -11.83
C SER A 27 8.53 -19.73 -12.01
N PHE A 28 7.98 -18.99 -11.06
CA PHE A 28 6.59 -18.53 -11.11
C PHE A 28 6.44 -17.14 -10.46
N GLU A 29 5.50 -16.37 -10.97
CA GLU A 29 5.11 -15.09 -10.39
C GLU A 29 3.83 -15.28 -9.57
N VAL A 30 3.79 -14.70 -8.37
CA VAL A 30 2.66 -14.78 -7.44
C VAL A 30 2.24 -13.39 -7.00
N THR A 31 0.97 -13.06 -7.17
CA THR A 31 0.33 -11.93 -6.52
C THR A 31 -0.38 -12.44 -5.26
N CYS A 32 -0.01 -11.92 -4.10
CA CYS A 32 -0.54 -12.38 -2.82
C CYS A 32 -0.77 -11.23 -1.85
N SER A 33 -1.59 -11.48 -0.83
CA SER A 33 -1.85 -10.52 0.24
C SER A 33 -0.66 -10.37 1.19
N LYS A 34 -0.69 -9.32 2.00
CA LYS A 34 0.27 -9.11 3.09
C LYS A 34 0.25 -10.29 4.06
N GLY A 35 1.45 -10.74 4.45
CA GLY A 35 1.63 -11.84 5.40
C GLY A 35 1.75 -13.22 4.75
N THR A 36 1.61 -13.34 3.43
CA THR A 36 1.85 -14.60 2.73
C THR A 36 3.36 -14.89 2.68
N TYR A 37 3.74 -16.06 3.16
CA TYR A 37 5.12 -16.53 3.13
C TYR A 37 5.38 -17.34 1.86
N ILE A 38 6.15 -16.80 0.93
CA ILE A 38 6.45 -17.46 -0.34
C ILE A 38 7.21 -18.77 -0.14
N ARG A 39 8.06 -18.87 0.89
CA ARG A 39 8.72 -20.13 1.26
C ARG A 39 7.73 -21.26 1.58
N THR A 40 6.62 -20.92 2.25
CA THR A 40 5.55 -21.90 2.53
C THR A 40 4.91 -22.38 1.24
N ILE A 41 4.63 -21.46 0.30
CA ILE A 41 4.11 -21.83 -1.02
C ILE A 41 5.04 -22.80 -1.73
N CYS A 42 6.35 -22.56 -1.70
CA CYS A 42 7.34 -23.48 -2.31
C CYS A 42 7.34 -24.87 -1.62
N SER A 43 7.26 -24.89 -0.30
CA SER A 43 7.21 -26.13 0.49
C SER A 43 5.94 -26.94 0.20
N ASP A 44 4.77 -26.29 0.30
CA ASP A 44 3.46 -26.93 0.01
C ASP A 44 3.41 -27.48 -1.43
N LEU A 45 4.04 -26.74 -2.32
CA LEU A 45 4.26 -27.07 -3.69
C LEU A 45 5.02 -28.38 -3.84
N GLY A 46 6.17 -28.50 -3.20
CA GLY A 46 7.00 -29.71 -3.21
C GLY A 46 6.32 -30.91 -2.56
N GLU A 47 5.56 -30.69 -1.48
CA GLU A 47 4.78 -31.71 -0.80
C GLU A 47 3.67 -32.26 -1.71
N ALA A 48 2.90 -31.36 -2.36
CA ALA A 48 1.85 -31.73 -3.29
C ALA A 48 2.36 -32.57 -4.49
N LEU A 49 3.63 -32.40 -4.87
CA LEU A 49 4.28 -33.18 -5.92
C LEU A 49 4.92 -34.46 -5.44
N GLY A 50 5.06 -34.66 -4.14
CA GLY A 50 5.74 -35.81 -3.56
C GLY A 50 7.27 -35.82 -3.74
N CYS A 51 7.87 -34.68 -4.14
CA CYS A 51 9.32 -34.61 -4.37
C CYS A 51 10.04 -33.61 -3.45
N GLY A 52 9.30 -32.87 -2.62
CA GLY A 52 9.83 -31.74 -1.87
C GLY A 52 10.23 -30.57 -2.77
N ALA A 53 10.26 -29.36 -2.23
CA ALA A 53 10.82 -28.19 -2.91
C ALA A 53 11.35 -27.16 -1.92
N ALA A 54 12.34 -26.39 -2.36
CA ALA A 54 12.90 -25.27 -1.62
C ALA A 54 12.95 -24.03 -2.50
N MET A 55 12.84 -22.86 -1.88
CA MET A 55 12.95 -21.58 -2.59
C MET A 55 14.44 -21.31 -2.87
N SER A 56 14.83 -21.26 -4.15
CA SER A 56 16.20 -20.95 -4.57
C SER A 56 16.44 -19.44 -4.68
N ALA A 57 15.45 -18.68 -5.17
CA ALA A 57 15.53 -17.23 -5.30
C ALA A 57 14.15 -16.59 -5.09
N LEU A 58 14.15 -15.31 -4.73
CA LEU A 58 12.93 -14.49 -4.62
C LEU A 58 13.24 -13.05 -5.02
N THR A 59 12.47 -12.54 -5.98
CA THR A 59 12.50 -11.13 -6.34
C THR A 59 11.11 -10.54 -6.14
N ARG A 60 11.00 -9.44 -5.40
CA ARG A 60 9.75 -8.71 -5.28
C ARG A 60 9.65 -7.71 -6.41
N VAL A 61 8.77 -7.96 -7.37
CA VAL A 61 8.59 -7.11 -8.56
C VAL A 61 7.59 -5.97 -8.34
N ALA A 62 6.71 -6.08 -7.33
CA ALA A 62 5.78 -5.01 -6.99
C ALA A 62 5.35 -5.07 -5.52
N SER A 63 4.94 -3.90 -4.97
CA SER A 63 4.33 -3.77 -3.65
C SER A 63 3.38 -2.56 -3.63
N GLY A 64 2.08 -2.80 -3.63
CA GLY A 64 1.07 -1.74 -3.81
C GLY A 64 1.22 -1.07 -5.16
N ILE A 65 1.45 0.25 -5.16
CA ILE A 65 1.68 1.03 -6.39
C ILE A 65 3.13 0.98 -6.87
N PHE A 66 4.07 0.55 -6.03
CA PHE A 66 5.50 0.55 -6.33
C PHE A 66 5.87 -0.65 -7.18
N ARG A 67 6.69 -0.42 -8.20
CA ARG A 67 7.24 -1.45 -9.08
C ARG A 67 8.75 -1.47 -9.00
N ILE A 68 9.35 -2.61 -9.29
CA ILE A 68 10.80 -2.75 -9.25
C ILE A 68 11.48 -1.89 -10.32
N GLU A 69 10.82 -1.68 -11.45
CA GLU A 69 11.32 -0.88 -12.57
C GLU A 69 11.45 0.61 -12.19
N ASP A 70 10.65 1.08 -11.24
CA ASP A 70 10.67 2.46 -10.72
C ASP A 70 11.69 2.60 -9.57
N GLY A 71 12.33 1.51 -9.18
CA GLY A 71 13.29 1.49 -8.09
C GLY A 71 14.66 2.01 -8.50
N VAL A 72 15.42 2.49 -7.53
CA VAL A 72 16.79 2.96 -7.70
C VAL A 72 17.72 2.03 -6.93
N ASP A 73 18.87 1.68 -7.54
CA ASP A 73 19.90 0.90 -6.87
C ASP A 73 20.44 1.68 -5.65
N PRO A 74 20.44 1.09 -4.44
CA PRO A 74 21.00 1.74 -3.26
C PRO A 74 22.47 2.18 -3.40
N GLU A 75 23.27 1.48 -4.21
CA GLU A 75 24.65 1.90 -4.46
C GLU A 75 24.72 3.13 -5.36
N ALA A 76 23.82 3.25 -6.35
CA ALA A 76 23.72 4.43 -7.19
C ALA A 76 23.29 5.66 -6.36
N LEU A 77 22.36 5.51 -5.41
CA LEU A 77 21.91 6.61 -4.55
C LEU A 77 23.06 7.25 -3.74
N LYS A 78 24.11 6.47 -3.37
CA LYS A 78 25.25 7.01 -2.61
C LYS A 78 26.10 8.01 -3.37
N THR A 79 26.00 8.01 -4.69
CA THR A 79 26.81 8.83 -5.60
C THR A 79 26.01 9.92 -6.30
N MET A 80 24.69 9.96 -6.07
CA MET A 80 23.78 10.96 -6.65
C MET A 80 23.85 12.28 -5.90
N GLU A 81 23.71 13.37 -6.61
CA GLU A 81 23.50 14.70 -6.02
C GLU A 81 22.06 14.85 -5.52
N GLU A 82 21.82 15.80 -4.60
CA GLU A 82 20.51 16.02 -3.97
C GLU A 82 19.40 16.24 -5.01
N ASP A 83 19.64 17.06 -6.01
CA ASP A 83 18.69 17.35 -7.11
C ASP A 83 18.32 16.11 -7.93
N GLU A 84 19.19 15.11 -7.97
CA GLU A 84 18.93 13.84 -8.65
C GLU A 84 18.08 12.93 -7.76
N ILE A 85 18.37 12.91 -6.45
CA ILE A 85 17.62 12.13 -5.47
C ILE A 85 16.16 12.62 -5.39
N GLU A 86 15.93 13.93 -5.43
CA GLU A 86 14.59 14.52 -5.40
C GLU A 86 13.66 13.99 -6.50
N LYS A 87 14.20 13.65 -7.68
CA LYS A 87 13.42 13.10 -8.80
C LYS A 87 12.83 11.71 -8.50
N PHE A 88 13.43 10.98 -7.56
CA PHE A 88 12.96 9.66 -7.13
C PHE A 88 12.07 9.73 -5.87
N MET A 89 11.96 10.91 -5.27
CA MET A 89 11.08 11.07 -4.11
C MET A 89 9.62 10.99 -4.52
N ILE A 90 8.86 10.23 -3.76
CA ILE A 90 7.43 10.04 -3.99
C ILE A 90 6.67 10.67 -2.82
N ASP A 91 5.67 11.52 -3.14
CA ASP A 91 4.85 12.15 -2.12
C ASP A 91 4.20 11.10 -1.22
N THR A 92 4.13 11.40 0.06
CA THR A 92 3.66 10.47 1.10
C THR A 92 2.18 10.07 0.98
N ASP A 93 1.38 10.81 0.23
CA ASP A 93 -0.03 10.51 -0.07
C ASP A 93 -0.20 9.52 -1.24
N LYS A 94 0.77 9.44 -2.16
CA LYS A 94 0.69 8.58 -3.36
C LYS A 94 0.38 7.11 -3.06
N PRO A 95 0.98 6.47 -2.03
CA PRO A 95 0.64 5.09 -1.68
C PRO A 95 -0.77 4.89 -1.14
N LEU A 96 -1.47 5.96 -0.77
CA LEU A 96 -2.78 5.92 -0.13
C LEU A 96 -3.94 5.93 -1.14
N VAL A 97 -3.75 5.22 -2.27
CA VAL A 97 -4.66 5.21 -3.43
C VAL A 97 -6.11 4.77 -3.14
N HIS A 98 -6.33 4.13 -1.99
CA HIS A 98 -7.66 3.65 -1.57
C HIS A 98 -8.39 4.63 -0.66
N PHE A 99 -7.69 5.64 -0.13
CA PHE A 99 -8.29 6.65 0.73
C PHE A 99 -9.07 7.66 -0.11
N GLY A 100 -10.12 8.21 0.47
CA GLY A 100 -10.76 9.40 -0.09
C GLY A 100 -9.83 10.61 0.04
N LYS A 101 -10.23 11.73 -0.56
CA LYS A 101 -9.52 12.99 -0.46
C LYS A 101 -10.45 14.08 -0.01
N VAL A 102 -9.98 14.85 0.95
CA VAL A 102 -10.69 16.03 1.47
C VAL A 102 -9.73 17.21 1.59
N GLU A 103 -10.30 18.39 1.44
CA GLU A 103 -9.57 19.63 1.67
C GLU A 103 -10.31 20.55 2.65
N MET A 104 -9.57 21.41 3.31
CA MET A 104 -10.08 22.39 4.26
C MET A 104 -9.30 23.69 4.18
N SER A 105 -9.91 24.79 4.65
CA SER A 105 -9.25 26.09 4.71
C SER A 105 -8.07 26.12 5.68
N GLU A 106 -7.16 27.07 5.50
CA GLU A 106 -5.96 27.28 6.32
C GLU A 106 -6.28 27.31 7.82
N ASP A 107 -7.35 28.02 8.23
CA ASP A 107 -7.75 28.05 9.64
C ASP A 107 -8.11 26.68 10.19
N ARG A 108 -8.79 25.85 9.39
CA ARG A 108 -9.15 24.47 9.78
C ARG A 108 -7.95 23.55 9.73
N ALA A 109 -7.03 23.77 8.79
CA ALA A 109 -5.77 23.03 8.70
C ALA A 109 -4.94 23.22 9.98
N LYS A 110 -4.84 24.44 10.50
CA LYS A 110 -4.18 24.72 11.80
C LYS A 110 -4.81 23.92 12.96
N TYR A 111 -6.15 23.90 13.04
CA TYR A 111 -6.85 23.10 14.05
C TYR A 111 -6.61 21.60 13.87
N PHE A 112 -6.63 21.12 12.62
CA PHE A 112 -6.37 19.71 12.31
C PHE A 112 -4.93 19.31 12.69
N LYS A 113 -3.94 20.16 12.37
CA LYS A 113 -2.52 19.95 12.74
C LYS A 113 -2.32 19.83 14.25
N MET A 114 -3.19 20.42 15.07
CA MET A 114 -3.21 20.28 16.53
C MET A 114 -3.92 18.99 17.01
N GLY A 115 -4.43 18.17 16.10
CA GLY A 115 -5.16 16.94 16.42
C GLY A 115 -6.64 17.12 16.70
N ASN A 116 -7.19 18.31 16.49
CA ASN A 116 -8.61 18.60 16.73
C ASN A 116 -9.49 17.99 15.62
N ALA A 117 -10.70 17.60 16.00
CA ALA A 117 -11.71 17.16 15.06
C ALA A 117 -12.33 18.35 14.30
N ILE A 118 -12.59 18.17 13.01
CA ILE A 118 -13.18 19.16 12.14
C ILE A 118 -14.60 18.72 11.74
N ARG A 119 -15.60 19.58 11.90
CA ARG A 119 -16.97 19.27 11.49
C ARG A 119 -17.03 18.98 9.99
N TRP A 120 -17.69 17.90 9.60
CA TRP A 120 -17.76 17.46 8.21
C TRP A 120 -18.24 18.52 7.24
N LYS A 121 -19.23 19.34 7.65
CA LYS A 121 -19.75 20.46 6.85
C LYS A 121 -18.75 21.59 6.55
N GLN A 122 -17.59 21.59 7.18
CA GLN A 122 -16.52 22.58 7.01
C GLN A 122 -15.38 22.06 6.15
N ILE A 123 -15.58 20.90 5.53
CA ILE A 123 -14.61 20.17 4.72
C ILE A 123 -15.21 20.03 3.32
N ARG A 124 -14.38 20.13 2.31
CA ARG A 124 -14.73 19.82 0.93
C ARG A 124 -14.23 18.42 0.59
N VAL A 125 -15.14 17.55 0.19
CA VAL A 125 -14.80 16.20 -0.30
C VAL A 125 -14.43 16.31 -1.76
N LEU A 126 -13.22 15.83 -2.12
CA LEU A 126 -12.74 15.76 -3.49
C LEU A 126 -12.96 14.38 -4.09
N GLU A 127 -12.63 13.34 -3.31
CA GLU A 127 -12.78 11.94 -3.71
C GLU A 127 -13.29 11.12 -2.52
N GLU A 128 -14.26 10.24 -2.77
CA GLU A 128 -14.69 9.26 -1.77
C GLU A 128 -13.71 8.08 -1.69
N PRO A 129 -13.60 7.38 -0.54
CA PRO A 129 -12.78 6.19 -0.41
C PRO A 129 -13.17 5.11 -1.42
N LYS A 130 -12.17 4.49 -2.06
CA LYS A 130 -12.40 3.47 -3.10
C LYS A 130 -12.82 2.10 -2.56
N ILE A 131 -12.57 1.84 -1.28
CA ILE A 131 -12.97 0.61 -0.59
C ILE A 131 -14.25 0.91 0.19
N ALA A 132 -15.38 0.42 -0.32
CA ALA A 132 -16.70 0.59 0.30
C ALA A 132 -17.00 -0.49 1.36
N ASP A 133 -16.25 -1.58 1.41
CA ASP A 133 -16.46 -2.66 2.37
C ASP A 133 -16.06 -2.21 3.79
N GLU A 134 -17.08 -2.00 4.62
CA GLU A 134 -16.91 -1.53 6.00
C GLU A 134 -16.22 -2.55 6.91
N SER A 135 -16.22 -3.84 6.54
CA SER A 135 -15.57 -4.91 7.30
C SER A 135 -14.04 -4.84 7.19
N LEU A 136 -13.52 -4.24 6.12
CA LEU A 136 -12.09 -4.06 5.91
C LEU A 136 -11.58 -2.91 6.77
N VAL A 137 -10.81 -3.27 7.80
CA VAL A 137 -10.28 -2.31 8.77
C VAL A 137 -8.75 -2.25 8.74
N ASN A 138 -8.21 -1.09 9.07
CA ASN A 138 -6.78 -0.90 9.24
C ASN A 138 -6.31 -1.47 10.59
N LYS A 139 -4.99 -1.41 10.87
CA LYS A 139 -4.41 -1.88 12.14
C LYS A 139 -4.97 -1.20 13.41
N ARG A 140 -5.65 -0.06 13.26
CA ARG A 140 -6.30 0.68 14.36
C ARG A 140 -7.80 0.41 14.45
N GLY A 141 -8.30 -0.60 13.72
CA GLY A 141 -9.72 -0.98 13.71
C GLY A 141 -10.64 0.02 12.99
N ARG A 142 -10.09 0.90 12.13
CA ARG A 142 -10.89 1.87 11.34
C ARG A 142 -11.17 1.30 9.97
N SER A 143 -12.44 1.38 9.53
CA SER A 143 -12.81 0.95 8.19
C SER A 143 -12.14 1.82 7.12
N TYR A 144 -11.65 1.19 6.07
CA TYR A 144 -11.08 1.89 4.92
C TYR A 144 -12.10 2.79 4.21
N SER A 145 -13.39 2.48 4.28
CA SER A 145 -14.48 3.31 3.75
C SER A 145 -14.60 4.69 4.42
N THR A 146 -13.94 4.89 5.56
CA THR A 146 -13.98 6.15 6.32
C THR A 146 -12.67 6.92 6.31
N LEU A 147 -11.63 6.43 5.64
CA LEU A 147 -10.29 7.02 5.66
C LEU A 147 -10.07 8.01 4.51
N TYR A 148 -9.51 9.16 4.85
CA TYR A 148 -9.25 10.25 3.92
C TYR A 148 -7.83 10.80 4.05
N CYS A 149 -7.24 11.14 2.91
CA CYS A 149 -6.11 12.05 2.82
C CYS A 149 -6.62 13.48 2.97
N VAL A 150 -5.96 14.27 3.78
CA VAL A 150 -6.40 15.62 4.17
C VAL A 150 -5.42 16.64 3.62
N TYR A 151 -5.95 17.64 2.91
CA TYR A 151 -5.16 18.70 2.28
C TYR A 151 -5.61 20.09 2.73
N ASN A 152 -4.66 21.01 2.67
CA ASN A 152 -4.93 22.42 2.79
C ASN A 152 -5.40 22.96 1.42
N TYR A 153 -6.54 23.61 1.39
CA TYR A 153 -7.13 24.15 0.15
C TYR A 153 -6.28 25.26 -0.49
N GLU A 154 -5.69 26.14 0.34
CA GLU A 154 -4.96 27.32 -0.15
C GLU A 154 -3.56 26.95 -0.66
N THR A 155 -2.89 26.01 0.02
CA THR A 155 -1.49 25.66 -0.28
C THR A 155 -1.33 24.35 -1.06
N GLY A 156 -2.36 23.49 -1.08
CA GLY A 156 -2.27 22.14 -1.60
C GLY A 156 -1.48 21.17 -0.71
N GLU A 157 -1.03 21.62 0.47
CA GLU A 157 -0.21 20.85 1.40
C GLU A 157 -0.94 19.60 1.90
N PHE A 158 -0.30 18.43 1.85
CA PHE A 158 -0.81 17.21 2.45
C PHE A 158 -0.59 17.25 3.97
N LEU A 159 -1.67 17.33 4.73
CA LEU A 159 -1.66 17.48 6.19
C LEU A 159 -1.57 16.15 6.93
N GLY A 160 -1.86 15.05 6.23
CA GLY A 160 -1.92 13.72 6.83
C GLY A 160 -3.20 12.98 6.54
N THR A 161 -3.55 12.02 7.39
CA THR A 161 -4.76 11.21 7.22
C THR A 161 -5.75 11.44 8.35
N GLY A 162 -7.03 11.37 8.02
CA GLY A 162 -8.14 11.44 8.96
C GLY A 162 -9.17 10.35 8.69
N TYR A 163 -10.09 10.18 9.60
CA TYR A 163 -11.24 9.30 9.44
C TYR A 163 -12.53 10.02 9.75
N TYR A 164 -13.54 9.75 8.94
CA TYR A 164 -14.89 10.25 9.18
C TYR A 164 -15.57 9.46 10.29
N SER A 165 -16.11 10.15 11.28
CA SER A 165 -16.93 9.59 12.34
C SER A 165 -18.40 9.92 12.11
N ALA A 166 -19.20 8.94 11.70
CA ALA A 166 -20.63 9.11 11.49
C ALA A 166 -21.36 9.50 12.79
N LYS A 167 -20.89 9.03 13.95
CA LYS A 167 -21.46 9.33 15.28
C LYS A 167 -21.39 10.83 15.61
N THR A 168 -20.26 11.48 15.33
CA THR A 168 -20.04 12.90 15.66
C THR A 168 -20.20 13.82 14.43
N ARG A 169 -20.24 13.25 13.22
CA ARG A 169 -20.21 13.96 11.93
C ARG A 169 -19.00 14.86 11.80
N GLU A 170 -17.83 14.28 12.15
CA GLU A 170 -16.55 14.99 12.15
C GLU A 170 -15.48 14.15 11.45
N LEU A 171 -14.51 14.82 10.86
CA LEU A 171 -13.23 14.25 10.48
C LEU A 171 -12.29 14.33 11.68
N LYS A 172 -11.75 13.22 12.11
CA LYS A 172 -10.77 13.10 13.19
C LYS A 172 -9.41 12.73 12.62
N ALA A 173 -8.35 13.32 13.15
CA ALA A 173 -7.00 12.98 12.73
C ALA A 173 -6.67 11.51 13.03
N ASP A 174 -6.08 10.83 12.06
CA ASP A 174 -5.49 9.50 12.23
C ASP A 174 -3.97 9.60 12.33
N LYS A 175 -3.32 10.27 11.37
CA LYS A 175 -1.91 10.63 11.39
C LYS A 175 -1.73 12.04 10.86
N ILE A 176 -0.97 12.83 11.59
CA ILE A 176 -0.54 14.17 11.16
C ILE A 176 0.92 14.03 10.73
N LEU A 177 1.22 14.42 9.49
CA LEU A 177 2.54 14.23 8.86
C LEU A 177 3.31 15.55 8.65
N VAL A 178 2.78 16.64 9.15
CA VAL A 178 3.42 17.98 9.11
C VAL A 178 3.96 18.34 10.48
N ASP A 179 4.98 19.17 10.50
CA ASP A 179 5.52 19.74 11.73
C ASP A 179 4.46 20.56 12.46
N ARG A 180 4.50 20.52 13.78
CA ARG A 180 3.54 21.17 14.67
C ARG A 180 3.85 22.64 14.84
#